data_edf123025cbdaa031d31adbfb4fcee35
#
_entry.id   edf123025cbdaa031d31adbfb4fcee35
#
_cell.length_a   1.000
_cell.length_b   1.000
_cell.length_c   1.000
_cell.angle_alpha   90.00
_cell.angle_beta   90.00
_cell.angle_gamma   90.00
#
_symmetry.space_group_name_H-M   'P 1'
#
loop_
_entity.id
_entity.type
_entity.pdbx_description
1 polymer ?
#
loop_
_entity_poly.entity_id
_entity_poly.type
_entity_poly.pdbx_seq_one_letter_code
_entity_poly.pdbx_strand_id
1 'polypeptide(L)'
;AARQSVPDLRSAIAALLRAPAKQKGSAVIFDQDHTEATYASAELLRTLFDRVFIITPRETIAEATAIVTHQGIVRRMREQKIKVIALAEPRVGATWCGGRLEYADMITGETGAIEDVAFFAYSTPRTPNDELAMPLRAAGIDVRVIGDCRAPRGLMVATAEGHSAGNAI
;
A
#
# COMPACT_ATOMS: atom_id res chain seq x y z
N ALA A 1 -2.04 -6.04 27.52
CA ALA A 1 -1.68 -5.30 26.32
C ALA A 1 -2.65 -5.71 25.21
N ALA A 2 -3.40 -4.75 24.63
CA ALA A 2 -4.31 -5.03 23.55
C ALA A 2 -3.53 -5.55 22.34
N ARG A 3 -4.02 -6.64 21.72
CA ARG A 3 -3.54 -7.13 20.43
C ARG A 3 -3.73 -6.00 19.41
N GLN A 4 -2.69 -5.26 19.12
CA GLN A 4 -2.72 -4.29 18.03
C GLN A 4 -2.60 -5.07 16.72
N SER A 5 -3.69 -5.16 15.98
CA SER A 5 -3.63 -5.57 14.57
C SER A 5 -2.78 -4.53 13.83
N VAL A 6 -1.87 -5.00 12.98
CA VAL A 6 -1.09 -4.08 12.14
C VAL A 6 -2.06 -3.26 11.29
N PRO A 7 -1.99 -1.92 11.34
CA PRO A 7 -2.94 -1.08 10.63
C PRO A 7 -2.72 -1.09 9.11
N ASP A 8 -3.75 -0.77 8.37
CA ASP A 8 -3.58 -0.38 6.97
C ASP A 8 -2.85 0.97 6.87
N LEU A 9 -2.08 1.14 5.80
CA LEU A 9 -1.19 2.28 5.62
C LEU A 9 -1.94 3.62 5.64
N ARG A 10 -3.13 3.71 5.06
CA ARG A 10 -3.90 4.96 4.98
C ARG A 10 -4.34 5.42 6.37
N SER A 11 -4.88 4.49 7.15
CA SER A 11 -5.27 4.74 8.54
C SER A 11 -4.09 5.12 9.42
N ALA A 12 -2.95 4.42 9.25
CA ALA A 12 -1.72 4.69 9.98
C ALA A 12 -1.13 6.08 9.66
N ILE A 13 -1.08 6.46 8.37
CA ILE A 13 -0.62 7.79 7.94
C ILE A 13 -1.58 8.88 8.43
N ALA A 14 -2.89 8.67 8.33
CA ALA A 14 -3.87 9.63 8.84
C ALA A 14 -3.73 9.86 10.36
N ALA A 15 -3.43 8.81 11.12
CA ALA A 15 -3.16 8.93 12.55
C ALA A 15 -1.86 9.71 12.83
N LEU A 16 -0.79 9.45 12.08
CA LEU A 16 0.49 10.15 12.18
C LEU A 16 0.36 11.65 11.88
N LEU A 17 -0.44 12.01 10.88
CA LEU A 17 -0.63 13.41 10.48
C LEU A 17 -1.43 14.24 11.49
N ARG A 18 -2.14 13.63 12.43
CA ARG A 18 -2.84 14.35 13.51
C ARG A 18 -1.88 14.98 14.52
N ALA A 19 -0.72 14.35 14.73
CA ALA A 19 0.33 14.83 15.62
C ALA A 19 1.70 14.45 15.04
N PRO A 20 2.15 15.12 13.97
CA PRO A 20 3.40 14.77 13.32
C PRO A 20 4.58 15.11 14.22
N ALA A 21 5.40 14.11 14.55
CA ALA A 21 6.61 14.28 15.33
C ALA A 21 7.71 13.35 14.80
N LYS A 22 8.95 13.81 14.87
CA LYS A 22 10.09 12.94 14.56
C LYS A 22 10.17 11.81 15.58
N GLN A 23 10.33 10.60 15.07
CA GLN A 23 10.43 9.38 15.86
C GLN A 23 11.76 8.69 15.55
N LYS A 24 12.41 8.18 16.59
CA LYS A 24 13.60 7.35 16.42
C LYS A 24 13.22 5.97 15.88
N GLY A 25 14.13 5.39 15.11
CA GLY A 25 13.98 4.03 14.62
C GLY A 25 13.52 3.94 13.17
N SER A 26 12.98 2.78 12.83
CA SER A 26 12.62 2.41 11.47
C SER A 26 11.11 2.44 11.24
N ALA A 27 10.69 2.95 10.08
CA ALA A 27 9.36 2.72 9.56
C ALA A 27 9.41 1.65 8.47
N VAL A 28 8.43 0.75 8.46
CA VAL A 28 8.31 -0.33 7.48
C VAL A 28 6.94 -0.29 6.85
N ILE A 29 6.89 -0.41 5.54
CA ILE A 29 5.67 -0.62 4.76
C ILE A 29 5.76 -2.00 4.11
N PHE A 30 4.72 -2.82 4.26
CA PHE A 30 4.54 -4.01 3.44
C PHE A 30 3.68 -3.64 2.25
N ASP A 31 4.30 -3.52 1.08
CA ASP A 31 3.67 -3.04 -0.14
C ASP A 31 3.11 -4.17 -0.99
N GLN A 32 1.79 -4.27 -1.03
CA GLN A 32 1.03 -5.15 -1.91
C GLN A 32 0.16 -4.37 -2.92
N ASP A 33 0.06 -3.04 -2.77
CA ASP A 33 -0.81 -2.19 -3.60
C ASP A 33 -0.08 -1.68 -4.87
N HIS A 34 1.22 -1.43 -4.79
CA HIS A 34 2.07 -0.96 -5.89
C HIS A 34 1.61 0.35 -6.55
N THR A 35 0.81 1.17 -5.84
CA THR A 35 0.33 2.46 -6.31
C THR A 35 1.17 3.62 -5.79
N GLU A 36 1.06 4.79 -6.44
CA GLU A 36 1.79 6.00 -6.09
C GLU A 36 1.59 6.43 -4.62
N ALA A 37 0.40 6.17 -4.05
CA ALA A 37 0.08 6.55 -2.68
C ALA A 37 0.99 5.86 -1.65
N THR A 38 1.39 4.61 -1.89
CA THR A 38 2.32 3.88 -1.03
C THR A 38 3.68 4.56 -0.99
N TYR A 39 4.20 4.99 -2.14
CA TYR A 39 5.53 5.60 -2.23
C TYR A 39 5.54 7.03 -1.72
N ALA A 40 4.47 7.80 -1.95
CA ALA A 40 4.29 9.10 -1.31
C ALA A 40 4.25 8.97 0.23
N SER A 41 3.62 7.92 0.74
CA SER A 41 3.63 7.62 2.18
C SER A 41 5.02 7.27 2.69
N ALA A 42 5.81 6.52 1.92
CA ALA A 42 7.20 6.21 2.26
C ALA A 42 8.09 7.47 2.31
N GLU A 43 7.91 8.38 1.37
CA GLU A 43 8.60 9.69 1.36
C GLU A 43 8.23 10.52 2.60
N LEU A 44 6.94 10.58 2.96
CA LEU A 44 6.49 11.23 4.19
C LEU A 44 7.12 10.59 5.42
N LEU A 45 7.07 9.27 5.53
CA LEU A 45 7.68 8.54 6.66
C LEU A 45 9.18 8.82 6.76
N ARG A 46 9.87 9.03 5.64
CA ARG A 46 11.30 9.36 5.64
C ARG A 46 11.59 10.73 6.27
N THR A 47 10.62 11.64 6.31
CA THR A 47 10.77 12.91 7.04
C THR A 47 10.60 12.74 8.55
N LEU A 48 9.93 11.69 8.99
CA LEU A 48 9.55 11.46 10.39
C LEU A 48 10.42 10.41 11.09
N PHE A 49 11.00 9.45 10.35
CA PHE A 49 11.78 8.34 10.88
C PHE A 49 13.23 8.36 10.38
N ASP A 50 14.13 7.75 11.14
CA ASP A 50 15.55 7.68 10.79
C ASP A 50 15.79 6.80 9.56
N ARG A 51 15.02 5.73 9.42
CA ARG A 51 15.12 4.75 8.34
C ARG A 51 13.74 4.37 7.85
N VAL A 52 13.61 4.14 6.54
CA VAL A 52 12.36 3.62 5.95
C VAL A 52 12.69 2.41 5.08
N PHE A 53 11.86 1.40 5.22
CA PHE A 53 11.93 0.15 4.46
C PHE A 53 10.59 -0.11 3.77
N ILE A 54 10.66 -0.63 2.56
CA ILE A 54 9.53 -1.19 1.84
C ILE A 54 9.82 -2.67 1.64
N ILE A 55 8.97 -3.54 2.16
CA ILE A 55 9.00 -4.97 1.87
C ILE A 55 7.92 -5.22 0.83
N THR A 56 8.22 -5.98 -0.22
CA THR A 56 7.24 -6.33 -1.25
C THR A 56 7.41 -7.78 -1.69
N PRO A 57 6.30 -8.51 -1.95
CA PRO A 57 6.36 -9.85 -2.49
C PRO A 57 6.72 -9.88 -3.99
N ARG A 58 6.86 -8.71 -4.64
CA ARG A 58 7.18 -8.59 -6.06
C ARG A 58 8.66 -8.32 -6.30
N GLU A 59 9.11 -8.53 -7.53
CA GLU A 59 10.49 -8.28 -7.95
C GLU A 59 10.87 -6.81 -7.93
N THR A 60 9.87 -5.93 -8.15
CA THR A 60 10.08 -4.49 -8.17
C THR A 60 8.93 -3.75 -7.50
N ILE A 61 9.12 -2.49 -7.20
CA ILE A 61 8.10 -1.58 -6.66
C ILE A 61 7.38 -0.84 -7.79
N ALA A 62 6.23 -0.25 -7.49
CA ALA A 62 5.48 0.65 -8.38
C ALA A 62 5.02 0.00 -9.71
N GLU A 63 4.81 -1.31 -9.74
CA GLU A 63 4.38 -2.03 -10.95
C GLU A 63 3.03 -1.58 -11.50
N ALA A 64 2.14 -1.07 -10.65
CA ALA A 64 0.83 -0.57 -11.06
C ALA A 64 0.88 0.84 -11.69
N THR A 65 2.07 1.41 -11.90
CA THR A 65 2.25 2.78 -12.43
C THR A 65 2.79 2.78 -13.87
N ALA A 66 2.58 3.89 -14.60
CA ALA A 66 3.17 4.08 -15.91
C ALA A 66 4.71 4.11 -15.81
N ILE A 67 5.41 3.69 -16.88
CA ILE A 67 6.88 3.55 -16.88
C ILE A 67 7.62 4.81 -16.43
N VAL A 68 7.17 5.98 -16.85
CA VAL A 68 7.80 7.26 -16.48
C VAL A 68 7.62 7.54 -15.00
N THR A 69 6.42 7.29 -14.46
CA THR A 69 6.12 7.42 -13.03
C THR A 69 6.92 6.42 -12.22
N HIS A 70 6.99 5.16 -12.67
CA HIS A 70 7.81 4.11 -12.07
C HIS A 70 9.27 4.56 -11.91
N GLN A 71 9.90 5.02 -12.99
CA GLN A 71 11.28 5.48 -12.96
C GLN A 71 11.48 6.65 -11.98
N GLY A 72 10.52 7.59 -11.95
CA GLY A 72 10.53 8.70 -11.01
C GLY A 72 10.44 8.24 -9.55
N ILE A 73 9.59 7.28 -9.25
CA ILE A 73 9.46 6.67 -7.91
C ILE A 73 10.77 6.00 -7.50
N VAL A 74 11.29 5.09 -8.33
CA VAL A 74 12.55 4.37 -8.05
C VAL A 74 13.70 5.34 -7.78
N ARG A 75 13.80 6.42 -8.58
CA ARG A 75 14.81 7.45 -8.36
C ARG A 75 14.67 8.10 -6.98
N ARG A 76 13.46 8.58 -6.62
CA ARG A 76 13.22 9.23 -5.31
C ARG A 76 13.46 8.31 -4.13
N MET A 77 13.08 7.02 -4.23
CA MET A 77 13.37 6.04 -3.18
C MET A 77 14.88 5.91 -2.94
N ARG A 78 15.68 5.88 -4.02
CA ARG A 78 17.14 5.82 -3.93
C ARG A 78 17.76 7.11 -3.38
N GLU A 79 17.34 8.27 -3.87
CA GLU A 79 17.80 9.58 -3.40
C GLU A 79 17.55 9.77 -1.88
N GLN A 80 16.39 9.33 -1.41
CA GLN A 80 16.00 9.41 0.00
C GLN A 80 16.52 8.23 0.85
N LYS A 81 17.28 7.31 0.25
CA LYS A 81 17.84 6.12 0.91
C LYS A 81 16.76 5.23 1.55
N ILE A 82 15.56 5.18 0.96
CA ILE A 82 14.51 4.24 1.32
C ILE A 82 14.92 2.87 0.80
N LYS A 83 15.00 1.88 1.68
CA LYS A 83 15.44 0.53 1.34
C LYS A 83 14.26 -0.31 0.87
N VAL A 84 14.42 -0.97 -0.27
CA VAL A 84 13.45 -1.92 -0.80
C VAL A 84 13.98 -3.33 -0.58
N ILE A 85 13.14 -4.19 0.00
CA ILE A 85 13.37 -5.62 0.19
C ILE A 85 12.33 -6.30 -0.69
N ALA A 86 12.74 -6.67 -1.89
CA ALA A 86 11.91 -7.32 -2.90
C ALA A 86 11.82 -8.83 -2.65
N LEU A 87 10.83 -9.49 -3.26
CA LEU A 87 10.58 -10.93 -3.15
C LEU A 87 10.54 -11.42 -1.70
N ALA A 88 9.99 -10.62 -0.80
CA ALA A 88 9.98 -10.91 0.62
C ALA A 88 8.62 -10.64 1.27
N GLU A 89 8.35 -11.40 2.32
CA GLU A 89 7.16 -11.23 3.16
C GLU A 89 7.55 -11.05 4.62
N PRO A 90 6.90 -10.12 5.36
CA PRO A 90 7.11 -9.97 6.79
C PRO A 90 6.55 -11.18 7.54
N ARG A 91 7.31 -11.68 8.48
CA ARG A 91 6.86 -12.72 9.43
C ARG A 91 6.32 -12.06 10.68
N VAL A 92 5.02 -11.75 10.64
CA VAL A 92 4.35 -11.06 11.74
C VAL A 92 3.44 -12.05 12.44
N GLY A 93 3.76 -12.35 13.69
CA GLY A 93 2.81 -13.03 14.57
C GLY A 93 1.66 -12.10 14.97
N ALA A 94 0.53 -12.68 15.42
CA ALA A 94 -0.63 -11.92 15.88
C ALA A 94 -0.36 -10.95 17.05
N THR A 95 0.85 -10.97 17.60
CA THR A 95 1.29 -10.21 18.78
C THR A 95 2.47 -9.28 18.50
N TRP A 96 2.75 -8.95 17.23
CA TRP A 96 3.83 -8.01 16.96
C TRP A 96 3.54 -6.64 17.61
N CYS A 97 4.48 -6.13 18.39
CA CYS A 97 4.33 -4.92 19.19
C CYS A 97 5.43 -3.88 18.97
N GLY A 98 6.21 -4.01 17.89
CA GLY A 98 7.35 -3.14 17.59
C GLY A 98 8.71 -3.79 17.91
N GLY A 99 9.76 -3.05 17.65
CA GLY A 99 11.15 -3.45 17.88
C GLY A 99 11.75 -4.21 16.69
N ARG A 100 11.72 -5.53 16.68
CA ARG A 100 12.30 -6.36 15.62
C ARG A 100 11.19 -6.88 14.69
N LEU A 101 11.34 -6.67 13.38
CA LEU A 101 10.46 -7.23 12.35
C LEU A 101 11.26 -8.22 11.51
N GLU A 102 10.89 -9.48 11.57
CA GLU A 102 11.47 -10.53 10.72
C GLU A 102 10.75 -10.58 9.37
N TYR A 103 11.49 -10.94 8.34
CA TYR A 103 10.95 -11.21 7.01
C TYR A 103 11.63 -12.45 6.41
N ALA A 104 10.99 -13.07 5.43
CA ALA A 104 11.54 -14.17 4.69
C ALA A 104 11.58 -13.85 3.19
N ASP A 105 12.67 -14.22 2.54
CA ASP A 105 12.76 -14.27 1.09
C ASP A 105 11.83 -15.39 0.58
N MET A 106 10.99 -15.05 -0.39
CA MET A 106 9.97 -15.98 -0.91
C MET A 106 10.53 -17.04 -1.85
N ILE A 107 11.72 -16.82 -2.37
CA ILE A 107 12.37 -17.74 -3.32
C ILE A 107 13.29 -18.71 -2.57
N THR A 108 14.14 -18.17 -1.69
CA THR A 108 15.16 -18.97 -0.98
C THR A 108 14.71 -19.45 0.39
N GLY A 109 13.70 -18.80 0.98
CA GLY A 109 13.28 -19.04 2.36
C GLY A 109 14.24 -18.47 3.40
N GLU A 110 15.31 -17.81 3.00
CA GLU A 110 16.22 -17.13 3.92
C GLU A 110 15.50 -16.05 4.71
N THR A 111 15.89 -15.91 5.97
CA THR A 111 15.26 -14.92 6.87
C THR A 111 16.19 -13.76 7.14
N GLY A 112 15.61 -12.56 7.12
CA GLY A 112 16.26 -11.34 7.57
C GLY A 112 15.45 -10.65 8.67
N ALA A 113 16.01 -9.57 9.23
CA ALA A 113 15.30 -8.77 10.21
C ALA A 113 15.61 -7.27 10.07
N ILE A 114 14.64 -6.45 10.41
CA ILE A 114 14.77 -5.01 10.56
C ILE A 114 14.65 -4.71 12.05
N GLU A 115 15.65 -4.03 12.58
CA GLU A 115 15.71 -3.65 14.00
C GLU A 115 15.13 -2.25 14.23
N ASP A 116 14.75 -1.98 15.48
CA ASP A 116 14.22 -0.70 15.96
C ASP A 116 12.99 -0.24 15.16
N VAL A 117 12.10 -1.15 14.81
CA VAL A 117 10.88 -0.83 14.07
C VAL A 117 9.87 -0.17 15.00
N ALA A 118 9.64 1.13 14.77
CA ALA A 118 8.68 1.93 15.53
C ALA A 118 7.34 2.11 14.77
N PHE A 119 7.32 1.89 13.47
CA PHE A 119 6.13 1.97 12.63
C PHE A 119 6.10 0.80 11.65
N PHE A 120 4.97 0.12 11.57
CA PHE A 120 4.73 -0.91 10.56
C PHE A 120 3.27 -0.86 10.09
N ALA A 121 3.06 -0.86 8.78
CA ALA A 121 1.73 -0.84 8.17
C ALA A 121 1.70 -1.62 6.86
N TYR A 122 0.51 -2.12 6.50
CA TYR A 122 0.25 -2.78 5.22
C TYR A 122 -0.31 -1.78 4.20
N SER A 123 0.20 -1.83 2.98
CA SER A 123 -0.44 -1.23 1.81
C SER A 123 -1.11 -2.35 1.02
N THR A 124 -2.40 -2.56 1.25
CA THR A 124 -3.16 -3.64 0.62
C THR A 124 -3.77 -3.22 -0.70
N PRO A 125 -3.98 -4.15 -1.63
CA PRO A 125 -4.75 -3.90 -2.83
C PRO A 125 -6.14 -3.35 -2.50
N ARG A 126 -6.63 -2.49 -3.38
CA ARG A 126 -7.98 -1.95 -3.27
C ARG A 126 -8.99 -3.02 -3.67
N THR A 127 -10.11 -3.10 -2.94
CA THR A 127 -11.24 -3.95 -3.26
C THR A 127 -12.37 -3.11 -3.88
N PRO A 128 -13.13 -3.65 -4.84
CA PRO A 128 -14.32 -2.99 -5.36
C PRO A 128 -15.32 -2.71 -4.23
N ASN A 129 -15.95 -1.54 -4.25
CA ASN A 129 -17.10 -1.26 -3.41
C ASN A 129 -18.35 -1.26 -4.28
N ASP A 130 -18.93 -2.42 -4.45
CA ASP A 130 -20.11 -2.69 -5.28
C ASP A 130 -21.35 -3.07 -4.47
N GLU A 131 -21.36 -2.80 -3.16
CA GLU A 131 -22.40 -3.19 -2.21
C GLU A 131 -23.81 -2.75 -2.64
N LEU A 132 -23.94 -1.64 -3.37
CA LEU A 132 -25.20 -1.12 -3.85
C LEU A 132 -25.70 -1.82 -5.14
N ALA A 133 -24.84 -2.52 -5.87
CA ALA A 133 -25.19 -3.08 -7.17
C ALA A 133 -26.31 -4.12 -7.11
N MET A 134 -26.21 -5.06 -6.17
CA MET A 134 -27.22 -6.11 -6.00
C MET A 134 -28.54 -5.59 -5.46
N PRO A 135 -28.59 -4.77 -4.38
CA PRO A 135 -29.84 -4.19 -3.90
C PRO A 135 -30.59 -3.36 -4.97
N LEU A 136 -29.88 -2.57 -5.74
CA LEU A 136 -30.50 -1.75 -6.80
C LEU A 136 -31.08 -2.63 -7.93
N ARG A 137 -30.38 -3.66 -8.35
CA ARG A 137 -30.89 -4.63 -9.34
C ARG A 137 -32.13 -5.35 -8.81
N ALA A 138 -32.14 -5.75 -7.53
CA ALA A 138 -33.29 -6.36 -6.90
C ALA A 138 -34.51 -5.43 -6.85
N ALA A 139 -34.28 -4.11 -6.79
CA ALA A 139 -35.32 -3.09 -6.89
C ALA A 139 -35.78 -2.81 -8.33
N GLY A 140 -35.30 -3.56 -9.34
CA GLY A 140 -35.67 -3.39 -10.75
C GLY A 140 -34.95 -2.26 -11.47
N ILE A 141 -33.89 -1.71 -10.88
CA ILE A 141 -33.10 -0.64 -11.50
C ILE A 141 -32.03 -1.27 -12.42
N ASP A 142 -31.90 -0.76 -13.63
CA ASP A 142 -30.78 -1.13 -14.51
C ASP A 142 -29.48 -0.52 -13.98
N VAL A 143 -28.55 -1.38 -13.52
CA VAL A 143 -27.32 -0.95 -12.86
C VAL A 143 -26.11 -1.41 -13.65
N ARG A 144 -25.31 -0.44 -14.10
CA ARG A 144 -23.99 -0.66 -14.68
C ARG A 144 -22.90 -0.33 -13.66
N VAL A 145 -22.10 -1.32 -13.29
CA VAL A 145 -20.94 -1.14 -12.38
C VAL A 145 -19.73 -0.79 -13.22
N ILE A 146 -19.13 0.38 -12.95
CA ILE A 146 -18.01 0.95 -13.71
C ILE A 146 -16.92 1.48 -12.78
N GLY A 147 -15.73 1.70 -13.32
CA GLY A 147 -14.59 2.27 -12.59
C GLY A 147 -14.16 1.41 -11.40
N ASP A 148 -13.80 2.04 -10.32
CA ASP A 148 -13.28 1.36 -9.12
C ASP A 148 -14.33 0.49 -8.41
N CYS A 149 -15.61 0.74 -8.62
CA CYS A 149 -16.68 -0.14 -8.16
C CYS A 149 -16.68 -1.50 -8.89
N ARG A 150 -16.21 -1.55 -10.15
CA ARG A 150 -16.06 -2.79 -10.92
C ARG A 150 -14.74 -3.49 -10.62
N ALA A 151 -13.65 -2.74 -10.71
CA ALA A 151 -12.30 -3.21 -10.42
C ALA A 151 -11.39 -2.00 -10.20
N PRO A 152 -10.84 -1.80 -9.00
CA PRO A 152 -9.94 -0.69 -8.71
C PRO A 152 -8.70 -0.72 -9.60
N ARG A 153 -8.55 0.31 -10.44
CA ARG A 153 -7.45 0.49 -11.39
C ARG A 153 -7.04 1.96 -11.42
N GLY A 154 -6.54 2.45 -12.53
CA GLY A 154 -6.16 3.85 -12.68
C GLY A 154 -7.32 4.74 -13.18
N LEU A 155 -7.18 6.05 -12.96
CA LEU A 155 -8.17 7.07 -13.37
C LEU A 155 -8.53 6.98 -14.86
N MET A 156 -7.55 6.71 -15.73
CA MET A 156 -7.76 6.57 -17.18
C MET A 156 -8.78 5.48 -17.50
N VAL A 157 -8.71 4.33 -16.83
CA VAL A 157 -9.65 3.21 -17.06
C VAL A 157 -11.04 3.57 -16.55
N ALA A 158 -11.13 4.17 -15.37
CA ALA A 158 -12.42 4.60 -14.81
C ALA A 158 -13.11 5.63 -15.72
N THR A 159 -12.36 6.60 -16.26
CA THR A 159 -12.88 7.59 -17.21
C THR A 159 -13.34 6.96 -18.52
N ALA A 160 -12.58 6.01 -19.08
CA ALA A 160 -12.94 5.31 -20.30
C ALA A 160 -14.21 4.46 -20.12
N GLU A 161 -14.33 3.76 -18.99
CA GLU A 161 -15.54 2.99 -18.67
C GLU A 161 -16.76 3.91 -18.48
N GLY A 162 -16.59 5.06 -17.81
CA GLY A 162 -17.64 6.06 -17.65
C GLY A 162 -18.12 6.62 -18.98
N HIS A 163 -17.20 6.99 -19.88
CA HIS A 163 -17.51 7.44 -21.23
C HIS A 163 -18.24 6.37 -22.04
N SER A 164 -17.76 5.14 -22.01
CA SER A 164 -18.38 4.02 -22.70
C SER A 164 -19.80 3.72 -22.20
N ALA A 165 -20.00 3.80 -20.87
CA ALA A 165 -21.33 3.59 -20.28
C ALA A 165 -22.29 4.72 -20.65
N GLY A 166 -21.84 5.99 -20.63
CA GLY A 166 -22.65 7.14 -21.00
C GLY A 166 -23.09 7.16 -22.46
N ASN A 167 -22.24 6.66 -23.38
CA ASN A 167 -22.58 6.55 -24.79
C ASN A 167 -23.52 5.37 -25.14
N ALA A 168 -23.77 4.48 -24.20
CA ALA A 168 -24.61 3.31 -24.37
C ALA A 168 -26.03 3.47 -23.74
N ILE A 169 -26.36 4.67 -23.29
CA ILE A 169 -27.69 5.10 -22.84
C ILE A 169 -28.40 5.76 -24.00
#